data_42278e4925771eb6bb92da317caa33d3
#
_entry.id   42278e4925771eb6bb92da317caa33d3
#
_cell.length_a   1.000
_cell.length_b   1.000
_cell.length_c   1.000
_cell.angle_alpha   90.00
_cell.angle_beta   90.00
_cell.angle_gamma   90.00
#
_symmetry.space_group_name_H-M   'P 1'
#
loop_
_entity.id
_entity.type
_entity.pdbx_description
1 polymer ?
#
loop_
_entity_poly.entity_id
_entity_poly.type
_entity_poly.pdbx_seq_one_letter_code
_entity_poly.pdbx_strand_id
1 'polypeptide(L)'
;MNLLKEETIKIEDLLLDPNNPRFSKHLDEVTPLEKLANEEVQALAYAQMNDPINHFEIDELVEAIIADGFIHVDKIFVKKVGSRYLIIEGNRRITAIKKILKDHKEQITPELDKQVKKIPCIAIDANNPKADDMVRKILGLRHHGSILPWKPLPAAFNLYQEYMVEHCNGDREKAKDPENFIYRPDVANKVAAMFSVKRNDVRQKVKLYRVYLQLDKESRRHPAVISSDSFSMIEETLARSELKKFFEYDDTKSIFSDDGVEKILDLYFGLKGKTPAITEASAGISNVRDFAYVVSEGTPEDIRRITDNREKASSVKGDVVAKRNVHSLQKALEVVLDELNKINLGEISPEGFAPNETKHIIAIDKKMNQLKRAAGLKDS
;
A
#
# COMPACT_ATOMS: atom_id res chain seq x y z
N MET A 1 7.02 -12.86 -37.23
CA MET A 1 7.97 -11.83 -36.71
C MET A 1 8.17 -12.07 -35.21
N ASN A 2 9.43 -12.12 -34.77
CA ASN A 2 9.71 -12.26 -33.34
C ASN A 2 9.30 -10.97 -32.64
N LEU A 3 8.43 -11.08 -31.64
CA LEU A 3 7.94 -9.95 -30.82
C LEU A 3 9.08 -9.24 -30.07
N LEU A 4 10.15 -9.96 -29.72
CA LEU A 4 11.31 -9.47 -29.00
C LEU A 4 12.56 -9.68 -29.85
N LYS A 5 13.42 -8.65 -29.92
CA LYS A 5 14.68 -8.69 -30.66
C LYS A 5 15.80 -8.06 -29.81
N GLU A 6 16.95 -8.70 -29.76
CA GLU A 6 18.14 -8.10 -29.17
C GLU A 6 18.73 -7.04 -30.12
N GLU A 7 18.93 -5.83 -29.60
CA GLU A 7 19.49 -4.70 -30.34
C GLU A 7 20.48 -3.94 -29.44
N THR A 8 21.52 -3.39 -30.05
CA THR A 8 22.45 -2.50 -29.36
C THR A 8 22.12 -1.08 -29.75
N ILE A 9 21.69 -0.26 -28.78
CA ILE A 9 21.14 1.08 -28.99
C ILE A 9 22.07 2.11 -28.38
N LYS A 10 22.27 3.23 -29.07
CA LYS A 10 23.03 4.35 -28.53
C LYS A 10 22.29 4.97 -27.35
N ILE A 11 23.03 5.39 -26.33
CA ILE A 11 22.44 6.01 -25.13
C ILE A 11 21.61 7.26 -25.43
N GLU A 12 22.00 8.01 -26.45
CA GLU A 12 21.30 9.22 -26.93
C GLU A 12 19.92 8.93 -27.54
N ASP A 13 19.74 7.71 -28.10
CA ASP A 13 18.48 7.25 -28.70
C ASP A 13 17.52 6.65 -27.67
N LEU A 14 17.96 6.48 -26.42
CA LEU A 14 17.14 5.96 -25.32
C LEU A 14 16.37 7.09 -24.62
N LEU A 15 15.04 7.03 -24.69
CA LEU A 15 14.11 7.95 -24.03
C LEU A 15 13.70 7.40 -22.68
N LEU A 16 13.82 8.22 -21.63
CA LEU A 16 13.24 7.92 -20.33
C LEU A 16 11.70 7.95 -20.45
N ASP A 17 11.03 7.06 -19.70
CA ASP A 17 9.58 7.01 -19.71
C ASP A 17 8.99 8.01 -18.71
N PRO A 18 8.39 9.14 -19.17
CA PRO A 18 7.73 10.10 -18.30
C PRO A 18 6.44 9.54 -17.70
N ASN A 19 5.90 8.46 -18.27
CA ASN A 19 4.72 7.77 -17.79
C ASN A 19 5.07 6.59 -16.86
N ASN A 20 6.33 6.52 -16.40
CA ASN A 20 6.72 5.47 -15.48
C ASN A 20 5.83 5.52 -14.22
N PRO A 21 5.13 4.41 -13.86
CA PRO A 21 4.19 4.40 -12.75
C PRO A 21 4.79 4.82 -11.40
N ARG A 22 6.12 4.87 -11.29
CA ARG A 22 6.78 5.31 -10.05
C ARG A 22 6.59 6.77 -9.73
N PHE A 23 6.33 7.64 -10.70
CA PHE A 23 6.10 9.07 -10.47
C PHE A 23 4.76 9.62 -10.96
N SER A 24 4.01 8.89 -11.75
CA SER A 24 2.65 9.30 -12.13
C SER A 24 1.65 8.95 -11.04
N LYS A 25 0.84 9.92 -10.64
CA LYS A 25 -0.20 9.77 -9.59
C LYS A 25 -1.62 9.86 -10.14
N HIS A 26 -1.80 10.46 -11.31
CA HIS A 26 -3.11 10.73 -11.91
C HIS A 26 -3.14 10.36 -13.39
N LEU A 27 -4.33 9.99 -13.89
CA LEU A 27 -4.54 9.61 -15.29
C LEU A 27 -4.38 10.77 -16.27
N ASP A 28 -4.65 11.98 -15.83
CA ASP A 28 -4.50 13.22 -16.58
C ASP A 28 -3.05 13.70 -16.75
N GLU A 29 -2.13 13.11 -15.98
CA GLU A 29 -0.69 13.40 -16.07
C GLU A 29 0.05 12.54 -17.11
N VAL A 30 -0.65 11.67 -17.83
CA VAL A 30 -0.04 10.80 -18.85
C VAL A 30 0.40 11.59 -20.06
N THR A 31 1.71 11.56 -20.34
CA THR A 31 2.29 12.18 -21.51
C THR A 31 1.92 11.42 -22.78
N PRO A 32 1.33 12.05 -23.80
CA PRO A 32 1.00 11.42 -25.08
C PRO A 32 2.24 10.92 -25.82
N LEU A 33 2.07 9.85 -26.63
CA LEU A 33 3.16 9.19 -27.36
C LEU A 33 3.96 10.14 -28.25
N GLU A 34 3.30 11.07 -28.93
CA GLU A 34 3.89 12.06 -29.82
C GLU A 34 4.79 13.07 -29.10
N LYS A 35 4.62 13.24 -27.78
CA LYS A 35 5.40 14.15 -26.95
C LYS A 35 6.57 13.48 -26.23
N LEU A 36 6.66 12.15 -26.22
CA LEU A 36 7.67 11.42 -25.45
C LEU A 36 9.12 11.79 -25.85
N ALA A 37 9.35 12.13 -27.11
CA ALA A 37 10.66 12.51 -27.63
C ALA A 37 10.98 14.02 -27.47
N ASN A 38 10.05 14.82 -26.92
CA ASN A 38 10.28 16.25 -26.69
C ASN A 38 11.37 16.44 -25.63
N GLU A 39 12.28 17.39 -25.86
CA GLU A 39 13.41 17.65 -24.97
C GLU A 39 12.98 18.11 -23.58
N GLU A 40 11.96 18.97 -23.49
CA GLU A 40 11.41 19.41 -22.20
C GLU A 40 10.82 18.25 -21.39
N VAL A 41 10.09 17.35 -22.05
CA VAL A 41 9.53 16.15 -21.44
C VAL A 41 10.64 15.22 -20.94
N GLN A 42 11.69 15.04 -21.74
CA GLN A 42 12.84 14.22 -21.34
C GLN A 42 13.66 14.86 -20.22
N ALA A 43 13.80 16.18 -20.21
CA ALA A 43 14.45 16.91 -19.12
C ALA A 43 13.67 16.79 -17.82
N LEU A 44 12.33 16.87 -17.88
CA LEU A 44 11.47 16.70 -16.72
C LEU A 44 11.54 15.26 -16.20
N ALA A 45 11.44 14.24 -17.06
CA ALA A 45 11.58 12.84 -16.68
C ALA A 45 12.94 12.56 -16.02
N TYR A 46 14.03 13.13 -16.55
CA TYR A 46 15.36 13.05 -15.99
C TYR A 46 15.43 13.71 -14.60
N ALA A 47 14.86 14.91 -14.45
CA ALA A 47 14.82 15.62 -13.17
C ALA A 47 14.04 14.83 -12.11
N GLN A 48 12.87 14.30 -12.46
CA GLN A 48 12.05 13.46 -11.56
C GLN A 48 12.77 12.19 -11.12
N MET A 49 13.55 11.55 -12.01
CA MET A 49 14.35 10.37 -11.67
C MET A 49 15.50 10.70 -10.70
N ASN A 50 16.05 11.91 -10.77
CA ASN A 50 17.15 12.36 -9.91
C ASN A 50 16.67 13.06 -8.62
N ASP A 51 15.37 13.28 -8.46
CA ASP A 51 14.84 13.91 -7.25
C ASP A 51 14.95 12.94 -6.05
N PRO A 52 15.68 13.31 -4.98
CA PRO A 52 15.83 12.49 -3.79
C PRO A 52 14.49 12.11 -3.13
N ILE A 53 13.47 12.97 -3.25
CA ILE A 53 12.13 12.74 -2.70
C ILE A 53 11.49 11.47 -3.31
N ASN A 54 11.82 11.15 -4.54
CA ASN A 54 11.27 9.99 -5.24
C ASN A 54 11.96 8.66 -4.87
N HIS A 55 13.07 8.69 -4.13
CA HIS A 55 13.81 7.51 -3.64
C HIS A 55 14.18 6.51 -4.75
N PHE A 56 14.69 7.03 -5.90
CA PHE A 56 15.16 6.16 -6.97
C PHE A 56 16.60 5.66 -6.76
N GLU A 57 17.30 6.20 -5.76
CA GLU A 57 18.67 5.78 -5.41
C GLU A 57 19.60 5.84 -6.63
N ILE A 58 19.51 6.91 -7.41
CA ILE A 58 20.29 7.05 -8.65
C ILE A 58 21.77 7.24 -8.34
N ASP A 59 22.11 7.96 -7.27
CA ASP A 59 23.50 8.24 -6.90
C ASP A 59 24.24 6.95 -6.49
N GLU A 60 23.59 6.04 -5.78
CA GLU A 60 24.13 4.73 -5.45
C GLU A 60 24.44 3.89 -6.70
N LEU A 61 23.55 3.97 -7.70
CA LEU A 61 23.79 3.32 -9.00
C LEU A 61 24.93 3.96 -9.77
N VAL A 62 25.08 5.29 -9.71
CA VAL A 62 26.20 6.02 -10.32
C VAL A 62 27.51 5.56 -9.69
N GLU A 63 27.61 5.54 -8.37
CA GLU A 63 28.81 5.09 -7.65
C GLU A 63 29.16 3.63 -7.99
N ALA A 64 28.17 2.74 -7.99
CA ALA A 64 28.39 1.33 -8.34
C ALA A 64 28.85 1.15 -9.80
N ILE A 65 28.26 1.88 -10.76
CA ILE A 65 28.66 1.80 -12.17
C ILE A 65 30.07 2.37 -12.41
N ILE A 66 30.44 3.42 -11.70
CA ILE A 66 31.80 3.98 -11.79
C ILE A 66 32.84 3.01 -11.22
N ALA A 67 32.52 2.38 -10.07
CA ALA A 67 33.43 1.45 -9.38
C ALA A 67 33.61 0.11 -10.13
N ASP A 68 32.50 -0.51 -10.55
CA ASP A 68 32.47 -1.90 -11.02
C ASP A 68 32.23 -2.04 -12.54
N GLY A 69 31.97 -0.92 -13.23
CA GLY A 69 31.53 -0.92 -14.63
C GLY A 69 30.02 -1.18 -14.77
N PHE A 70 29.52 -1.04 -15.99
CA PHE A 70 28.10 -1.29 -16.28
C PHE A 70 27.87 -2.80 -16.51
N ILE A 71 27.43 -3.50 -15.48
CA ILE A 71 27.19 -4.95 -15.52
C ILE A 71 25.77 -5.21 -16.08
N HIS A 72 25.68 -5.98 -17.17
CA HIS A 72 24.41 -6.31 -17.85
C HIS A 72 23.68 -7.52 -17.23
N VAL A 73 23.50 -7.56 -15.91
CA VAL A 73 22.79 -8.66 -15.24
C VAL A 73 21.33 -8.73 -15.67
N ASP A 74 20.69 -7.57 -15.71
CA ASP A 74 19.29 -7.45 -16.08
C ASP A 74 19.13 -6.79 -17.46
N LYS A 75 18.29 -7.39 -18.30
CA LYS A 75 17.99 -6.85 -19.64
C LYS A 75 17.23 -5.52 -19.53
N ILE A 76 17.58 -4.59 -20.43
CA ILE A 76 16.83 -3.34 -20.64
C ILE A 76 15.81 -3.59 -21.75
N PHE A 77 14.54 -3.32 -21.44
CA PHE A 77 13.46 -3.48 -22.43
C PHE A 77 13.05 -2.13 -22.97
N VAL A 78 12.92 -2.06 -24.29
CA VAL A 78 12.58 -0.83 -25.00
C VAL A 78 11.49 -1.06 -26.04
N LYS A 79 10.75 0.00 -26.37
CA LYS A 79 9.76 0.02 -27.46
C LYS A 79 10.10 1.18 -28.42
N LYS A 80 10.08 0.91 -29.72
CA LYS A 80 10.40 1.96 -30.72
C LYS A 80 9.31 3.03 -30.75
N VAL A 81 9.74 4.31 -30.71
CA VAL A 81 8.87 5.50 -30.83
C VAL A 81 9.53 6.46 -31.82
N GLY A 82 8.99 6.53 -33.04
CA GLY A 82 9.63 7.25 -34.12
C GLY A 82 11.01 6.70 -34.47
N SER A 83 12.05 7.53 -34.41
CA SER A 83 13.46 7.16 -34.62
C SER A 83 14.17 6.73 -33.35
N ARG A 84 13.57 6.92 -32.17
CA ARG A 84 14.14 6.65 -30.85
C ARG A 84 13.46 5.45 -30.16
N TYR A 85 13.91 5.12 -28.96
CA TYR A 85 13.44 3.96 -28.20
C TYR A 85 13.03 4.38 -26.77
N LEU A 86 11.75 4.21 -26.44
CA LEU A 86 11.23 4.40 -25.10
C LEU A 86 11.65 3.23 -24.20
N ILE A 87 12.19 3.52 -23.05
CA ILE A 87 12.59 2.52 -22.05
C ILE A 87 11.34 2.06 -21.30
N ILE A 88 11.01 0.79 -21.45
CA ILE A 88 9.93 0.13 -20.70
C ILE A 88 10.45 -0.34 -19.34
N GLU A 89 11.64 -0.98 -19.31
CA GLU A 89 12.31 -1.42 -18.10
C GLU A 89 13.80 -1.07 -18.15
N GLY A 90 14.32 -0.51 -17.05
CA GLY A 90 15.71 -0.09 -16.91
C GLY A 90 15.87 1.43 -16.80
N ASN A 91 14.81 2.20 -16.61
CA ASN A 91 14.85 3.66 -16.49
C ASN A 91 15.88 4.15 -15.46
N ARG A 92 15.95 3.57 -14.26
CA ARG A 92 16.94 3.92 -13.22
C ARG A 92 18.39 3.76 -13.73
N ARG A 93 18.71 2.62 -14.34
CA ARG A 93 20.06 2.33 -14.86
C ARG A 93 20.47 3.29 -15.97
N ILE A 94 19.55 3.59 -16.90
CA ILE A 94 19.82 4.53 -17.98
C ILE A 94 19.94 5.95 -17.45
N THR A 95 19.15 6.34 -16.44
CA THR A 95 19.29 7.64 -15.79
C THR A 95 20.67 7.78 -15.13
N ALA A 96 21.12 6.75 -14.40
CA ALA A 96 22.47 6.75 -13.81
C ALA A 96 23.56 6.90 -14.87
N ILE A 97 23.48 6.15 -15.99
CA ILE A 97 24.43 6.29 -17.12
C ILE A 97 24.39 7.71 -17.69
N LYS A 98 23.20 8.26 -17.94
CA LYS A 98 23.09 9.65 -18.44
C LYS A 98 23.70 10.65 -17.45
N LYS A 99 23.56 10.43 -16.14
CA LYS A 99 24.17 11.26 -15.10
C LYS A 99 25.70 11.13 -15.12
N ILE A 100 26.26 9.94 -15.23
CA ILE A 100 27.69 9.72 -15.37
C ILE A 100 28.26 10.46 -16.58
N LEU A 101 27.61 10.33 -17.74
CA LEU A 101 28.05 10.99 -18.97
C LEU A 101 27.93 12.52 -18.92
N LYS A 102 27.04 13.06 -18.07
CA LYS A 102 26.83 14.50 -17.91
C LYS A 102 27.76 15.08 -16.84
N ASP A 103 27.75 14.50 -15.65
CA ASP A 103 28.25 15.12 -14.42
C ASP A 103 29.56 14.50 -13.89
N HIS A 104 29.98 13.31 -14.41
CA HIS A 104 31.15 12.55 -13.92
C HIS A 104 32.12 12.16 -15.05
N LYS A 105 32.26 13.00 -16.05
CA LYS A 105 33.06 12.69 -17.26
C LYS A 105 34.51 12.34 -16.98
N GLU A 106 35.12 12.97 -15.97
CA GLU A 106 36.51 12.75 -15.54
C GLU A 106 36.73 11.39 -14.86
N GLN A 107 35.67 10.72 -14.45
CA GLN A 107 35.73 9.40 -13.79
C GLN A 107 35.47 8.25 -14.79
N ILE A 108 35.23 8.56 -16.06
CA ILE A 108 34.91 7.57 -17.09
C ILE A 108 36.19 6.95 -17.63
N THR A 109 36.42 5.66 -17.34
CA THR A 109 37.50 4.90 -17.97
C THR A 109 37.17 4.60 -19.43
N PRO A 110 38.18 4.33 -20.32
CA PRO A 110 37.95 3.92 -21.69
C PRO A 110 37.03 2.70 -21.85
N GLU A 111 37.13 1.76 -20.89
CA GLU A 111 36.29 0.55 -20.82
C GLU A 111 34.84 0.91 -20.51
N LEU A 112 34.62 1.74 -19.49
CA LEU A 112 33.30 2.21 -19.10
C LEU A 112 32.64 3.03 -20.23
N ASP A 113 33.41 3.90 -20.90
CA ASP A 113 32.91 4.71 -22.03
C ASP A 113 32.34 3.80 -23.15
N LYS A 114 33.01 2.71 -23.48
CA LYS A 114 32.50 1.74 -24.46
C LYS A 114 31.22 1.04 -24.01
N GLN A 115 31.12 0.72 -22.72
CA GLN A 115 29.95 0.04 -22.15
C GLN A 115 28.71 0.95 -22.12
N VAL A 116 28.87 2.24 -21.80
CA VAL A 116 27.74 3.16 -21.58
C VAL A 116 27.27 3.88 -22.83
N LYS A 117 28.06 3.95 -23.90
CA LYS A 117 27.66 4.58 -25.17
C LYS A 117 26.69 3.75 -26.00
N LYS A 118 26.81 2.43 -25.91
CA LYS A 118 26.00 1.47 -26.68
C LYS A 118 25.44 0.41 -25.73
N ILE A 119 24.16 0.44 -25.52
CA ILE A 119 23.46 -0.35 -24.52
C ILE A 119 22.78 -1.55 -25.19
N PRO A 120 23.08 -2.79 -24.77
CA PRO A 120 22.33 -3.96 -25.21
C PRO A 120 20.91 -3.94 -24.63
N CYS A 121 19.92 -3.97 -25.50
CA CYS A 121 18.51 -3.88 -25.16
C CYS A 121 17.71 -5.02 -25.78
N ILE A 122 16.56 -5.32 -25.23
CA ILE A 122 15.50 -6.12 -25.86
C ILE A 122 14.49 -5.15 -26.42
N ALA A 123 14.43 -5.04 -27.74
CA ALA A 123 13.45 -4.20 -28.42
C ALA A 123 12.14 -4.97 -28.64
N ILE A 124 11.03 -4.37 -28.25
CA ILE A 124 9.67 -4.83 -28.50
C ILE A 124 9.25 -4.27 -29.86
N ASP A 125 8.84 -5.15 -30.78
CA ASP A 125 8.32 -4.74 -32.09
C ASP A 125 6.98 -4.00 -31.92
N ALA A 126 7.03 -2.67 -32.07
CA ALA A 126 5.88 -1.79 -31.89
C ALA A 126 4.73 -2.06 -32.90
N ASN A 127 5.04 -2.67 -34.04
CA ASN A 127 4.04 -3.00 -35.06
C ASN A 127 3.32 -4.35 -34.79
N ASN A 128 3.80 -5.12 -33.81
CA ASN A 128 3.17 -6.37 -33.44
C ASN A 128 1.91 -6.09 -32.58
N PRO A 129 0.74 -6.67 -32.94
CA PRO A 129 -0.50 -6.43 -32.17
C PRO A 129 -0.43 -6.89 -30.70
N LYS A 130 0.55 -7.72 -30.34
CA LYS A 130 0.80 -8.16 -28.96
C LYS A 130 1.86 -7.32 -28.23
N ALA A 131 2.33 -6.21 -28.81
CA ALA A 131 3.37 -5.38 -28.22
C ALA A 131 2.96 -4.83 -26.84
N ASP A 132 1.77 -4.26 -26.73
CA ASP A 132 1.26 -3.70 -25.48
C ASP A 132 1.02 -4.79 -24.41
N ASP A 133 0.56 -5.97 -24.80
CA ASP A 133 0.44 -7.10 -23.87
C ASP A 133 1.81 -7.53 -23.33
N MET A 134 2.84 -7.50 -24.20
CA MET A 134 4.20 -7.82 -23.78
C MET A 134 4.74 -6.77 -22.80
N VAL A 135 4.49 -5.48 -23.05
CA VAL A 135 4.85 -4.39 -22.12
C VAL A 135 4.20 -4.63 -20.74
N ARG A 136 2.90 -4.90 -20.70
CA ARG A 136 2.19 -5.19 -19.43
C ARG A 136 2.77 -6.39 -18.71
N LYS A 137 3.09 -7.47 -19.42
CA LYS A 137 3.71 -8.66 -18.84
C LYS A 137 5.09 -8.38 -18.25
N ILE A 138 5.93 -7.63 -18.97
CA ILE A 138 7.25 -7.23 -18.47
C ILE A 138 7.11 -6.41 -17.18
N LEU A 139 6.25 -5.39 -17.20
CA LEU A 139 5.98 -4.55 -16.02
C LEU A 139 5.39 -5.37 -14.87
N GLY A 140 4.46 -6.26 -15.15
CA GLY A 140 3.85 -7.15 -14.14
C GLY A 140 4.89 -8.06 -13.47
N LEU A 141 5.69 -8.76 -14.26
CA LEU A 141 6.72 -9.67 -13.76
C LEU A 141 7.81 -8.93 -12.97
N ARG A 142 8.16 -7.71 -13.36
CA ARG A 142 9.25 -6.95 -12.75
C ARG A 142 8.82 -6.16 -11.51
N HIS A 143 7.57 -5.72 -11.42
CA HIS A 143 7.17 -4.72 -10.43
C HIS A 143 6.02 -5.13 -9.52
N HIS A 144 5.23 -6.13 -9.90
CA HIS A 144 4.14 -6.63 -9.06
C HIS A 144 4.48 -7.91 -8.27
N GLY A 145 5.53 -8.63 -8.66
CA GLY A 145 5.86 -9.94 -8.07
C GLY A 145 7.34 -10.20 -7.77
N SER A 146 8.26 -9.23 -7.92
CA SER A 146 9.69 -9.52 -7.95
C SER A 146 10.59 -8.62 -7.08
N ILE A 147 11.89 -8.70 -7.34
CA ILE A 147 13.05 -8.23 -6.58
C ILE A 147 13.01 -6.74 -6.17
N LEU A 148 12.32 -5.87 -6.93
CA LEU A 148 12.11 -4.45 -6.60
C LEU A 148 10.68 -4.04 -6.95
N PRO A 149 9.69 -4.39 -6.12
CA PRO A 149 8.30 -4.03 -6.39
C PRO A 149 8.12 -2.51 -6.37
N TRP A 150 7.17 -2.02 -7.16
CA TRP A 150 6.75 -0.64 -7.04
C TRP A 150 6.21 -0.36 -5.63
N LYS A 151 6.39 0.87 -5.17
CA LYS A 151 5.68 1.34 -3.98
C LYS A 151 4.17 1.13 -4.14
N PRO A 152 3.42 0.98 -3.06
CA PRO A 152 1.99 0.63 -3.11
C PRO A 152 1.15 1.54 -4.02
N LEU A 153 1.32 2.86 -3.95
CA LEU A 153 0.56 3.82 -4.76
C LEU A 153 0.85 3.70 -6.27
N PRO A 154 2.10 3.72 -6.77
CA PRO A 154 2.39 3.46 -8.17
C PRO A 154 1.90 2.11 -8.69
N ALA A 155 1.99 1.06 -7.86
CA ALA A 155 1.49 -0.26 -8.25
C ALA A 155 -0.04 -0.27 -8.40
N ALA A 156 -0.75 0.41 -7.51
CA ALA A 156 -2.20 0.55 -7.57
C ALA A 156 -2.62 1.41 -8.77
N PHE A 157 -1.91 2.52 -9.04
CA PHE A 157 -2.13 3.37 -10.20
C PHE A 157 -2.06 2.58 -11.52
N ASN A 158 -0.99 1.82 -11.72
CA ASN A 158 -0.79 1.07 -12.96
C ASN A 158 -1.91 0.04 -13.21
N LEU A 159 -2.30 -0.72 -12.17
CA LEU A 159 -3.41 -1.67 -12.28
C LEU A 159 -4.76 -0.96 -12.48
N TYR A 160 -4.98 0.19 -11.83
CA TYR A 160 -6.20 0.97 -11.99
C TYR A 160 -6.35 1.54 -13.40
N GLN A 161 -5.29 2.08 -14.00
CA GLN A 161 -5.32 2.58 -15.38
C GLN A 161 -5.78 1.50 -16.36
N GLU A 162 -5.15 0.32 -16.32
CA GLU A 162 -5.50 -0.76 -17.23
C GLU A 162 -6.89 -1.32 -16.93
N TYR A 163 -7.27 -1.36 -15.65
CA TYR A 163 -8.62 -1.74 -15.27
C TYR A 163 -9.66 -0.81 -15.88
N MET A 164 -9.46 0.51 -15.79
CA MET A 164 -10.38 1.50 -16.34
C MET A 164 -10.46 1.43 -17.87
N VAL A 165 -9.32 1.27 -18.55
CA VAL A 165 -9.30 1.11 -20.02
C VAL A 165 -10.08 -0.15 -20.43
N GLU A 166 -9.86 -1.29 -19.79
CA GLU A 166 -10.58 -2.53 -20.06
C GLU A 166 -12.06 -2.43 -19.71
N HIS A 167 -12.39 -1.78 -18.57
CA HIS A 167 -13.77 -1.53 -18.13
C HIS A 167 -14.54 -0.68 -19.11
N CYS A 168 -13.90 0.33 -19.71
CA CYS A 168 -14.47 1.21 -20.72
C CYS A 168 -14.33 0.69 -22.18
N ASN A 169 -14.06 -0.62 -22.35
CA ASN A 169 -13.90 -1.27 -23.66
C ASN A 169 -12.86 -0.60 -24.57
N GLY A 170 -11.75 -0.14 -24.01
CA GLY A 170 -10.66 0.51 -24.73
C GLY A 170 -10.83 2.04 -24.93
N ASP A 171 -11.94 2.61 -24.51
CA ASP A 171 -12.16 4.07 -24.58
C ASP A 171 -11.34 4.78 -23.48
N ARG A 172 -10.18 5.29 -23.89
CA ARG A 172 -9.23 5.94 -22.98
C ARG A 172 -9.75 7.27 -22.41
N GLU A 173 -10.61 7.98 -23.14
CA GLU A 173 -11.16 9.24 -22.62
C GLU A 173 -12.18 8.99 -21.52
N LYS A 174 -13.05 7.99 -21.69
CA LYS A 174 -13.94 7.55 -20.60
C LYS A 174 -13.18 6.96 -19.42
N ALA A 175 -12.06 6.30 -19.67
CA ALA A 175 -11.25 5.69 -18.63
C ALA A 175 -10.57 6.72 -17.69
N LYS A 176 -10.42 7.98 -18.12
CA LYS A 176 -9.87 9.07 -17.30
C LYS A 176 -10.84 9.54 -16.21
N ASP A 177 -12.15 9.37 -16.42
CA ASP A 177 -13.15 9.79 -15.45
C ASP A 177 -13.36 8.69 -14.37
N PRO A 178 -12.96 8.94 -13.13
CA PRO A 178 -13.11 7.97 -12.05
C PRO A 178 -14.57 7.67 -11.67
N GLU A 179 -15.51 8.51 -12.07
CA GLU A 179 -16.94 8.26 -11.82
C GLU A 179 -17.49 7.10 -12.68
N ASN A 180 -16.81 6.74 -13.77
CA ASN A 180 -17.12 5.55 -14.55
C ASN A 180 -16.70 4.24 -13.88
N PHE A 181 -16.02 4.30 -12.73
CA PHE A 181 -15.56 3.10 -12.04
C PHE A 181 -16.71 2.33 -11.40
N ILE A 182 -16.84 1.06 -11.78
CA ILE A 182 -17.64 0.05 -11.09
C ILE A 182 -16.79 -1.23 -11.04
N TYR A 183 -16.67 -1.83 -9.86
CA TYR A 183 -15.89 -3.07 -9.75
C TYR A 183 -16.59 -4.24 -10.45
N ARG A 184 -15.88 -4.86 -11.40
CA ARG A 184 -16.31 -6.03 -12.17
C ARG A 184 -15.27 -7.14 -12.08
N PRO A 185 -15.65 -8.33 -11.57
CA PRO A 185 -14.72 -9.47 -11.44
C PRO A 185 -14.14 -9.97 -12.75
N ASP A 186 -14.91 -9.92 -13.85
CA ASP A 186 -14.47 -10.33 -15.19
C ASP A 186 -13.37 -9.41 -15.73
N VAL A 187 -13.51 -8.10 -15.55
CA VAL A 187 -12.49 -7.11 -15.90
C VAL A 187 -11.22 -7.32 -15.05
N ALA A 188 -11.38 -7.53 -13.73
CA ALA A 188 -10.26 -7.81 -12.85
C ALA A 188 -9.49 -9.10 -13.23
N ASN A 189 -10.20 -10.14 -13.72
CA ASN A 189 -9.56 -11.35 -14.23
C ASN A 189 -8.72 -11.08 -15.49
N LYS A 190 -9.21 -10.27 -16.42
CA LYS A 190 -8.47 -9.90 -17.64
C LYS A 190 -7.20 -9.13 -17.28
N VAL A 191 -7.30 -8.12 -16.42
CA VAL A 191 -6.15 -7.34 -15.96
C VAL A 191 -5.14 -8.23 -15.20
N ALA A 192 -5.61 -9.13 -14.35
CA ALA A 192 -4.77 -10.08 -13.65
C ALA A 192 -3.96 -10.96 -14.61
N ALA A 193 -4.58 -11.43 -15.69
CA ALA A 193 -3.91 -12.21 -16.73
C ALA A 193 -2.89 -11.37 -17.52
N MET A 194 -3.21 -10.09 -17.82
CA MET A 194 -2.30 -9.18 -18.53
C MET A 194 -0.99 -8.96 -17.77
N PHE A 195 -1.07 -8.80 -16.44
CA PHE A 195 0.08 -8.52 -15.58
C PHE A 195 0.67 -9.77 -14.90
N SER A 196 0.10 -10.95 -15.12
CA SER A 196 0.50 -12.20 -14.44
C SER A 196 0.46 -12.10 -12.90
N VAL A 197 -0.57 -11.42 -12.38
CA VAL A 197 -0.83 -11.24 -10.94
C VAL A 197 -2.12 -11.93 -10.52
N LYS A 198 -2.38 -12.04 -9.22
CA LYS A 198 -3.63 -12.62 -8.72
C LYS A 198 -4.79 -11.64 -8.88
N ARG A 199 -5.99 -12.16 -9.23
CA ARG A 199 -7.21 -11.34 -9.29
C ARG A 199 -7.49 -10.55 -8.01
N ASN A 200 -7.21 -11.15 -6.85
CA ASN A 200 -7.44 -10.48 -5.58
C ASN A 200 -6.52 -9.26 -5.39
N ASP A 201 -5.29 -9.32 -5.88
CA ASP A 201 -4.35 -8.19 -5.83
C ASP A 201 -4.85 -7.04 -6.72
N VAL A 202 -5.37 -7.36 -7.92
CA VAL A 202 -6.02 -6.38 -8.80
C VAL A 202 -7.22 -5.76 -8.08
N ARG A 203 -8.12 -6.59 -7.51
CA ARG A 203 -9.29 -6.10 -6.77
C ARG A 203 -8.92 -5.12 -5.67
N GLN A 204 -7.97 -5.50 -4.83
CA GLN A 204 -7.54 -4.66 -3.70
C GLN A 204 -6.96 -3.33 -4.19
N LYS A 205 -6.03 -3.38 -5.15
CA LYS A 205 -5.31 -2.20 -5.64
C LYS A 205 -6.19 -1.24 -6.43
N VAL A 206 -7.10 -1.74 -7.28
CA VAL A 206 -7.99 -0.85 -8.05
C VAL A 206 -9.01 -0.15 -7.15
N LYS A 207 -9.57 -0.86 -6.15
CA LYS A 207 -10.48 -0.26 -5.18
C LYS A 207 -9.76 0.78 -4.29
N LEU A 208 -8.57 0.44 -3.83
CA LEU A 208 -7.74 1.33 -3.03
C LEU A 208 -7.38 2.61 -3.81
N TYR A 209 -7.03 2.49 -5.09
CA TYR A 209 -6.70 3.65 -5.91
C TYR A 209 -7.94 4.52 -6.20
N ARG A 210 -9.12 3.92 -6.40
CA ARG A 210 -10.37 4.67 -6.56
C ARG A 210 -10.71 5.52 -5.32
N VAL A 211 -10.55 4.94 -4.13
CA VAL A 211 -10.68 5.67 -2.86
C VAL A 211 -9.64 6.78 -2.75
N TYR A 212 -8.39 6.48 -3.10
CA TYR A 212 -7.32 7.49 -3.09
C TYR A 212 -7.69 8.70 -3.96
N LEU A 213 -8.21 8.49 -5.17
CA LEU A 213 -8.67 9.57 -6.06
C LEU A 213 -9.80 10.41 -5.43
N GLN A 214 -10.75 9.77 -4.75
CA GLN A 214 -11.82 10.47 -4.04
C GLN A 214 -11.25 11.36 -2.93
N LEU A 215 -10.42 10.81 -2.08
CA LEU A 215 -9.81 11.53 -0.96
C LEU A 215 -8.89 12.66 -1.44
N ASP A 216 -8.08 12.43 -2.48
CA ASP A 216 -7.21 13.45 -3.07
C ASP A 216 -8.01 14.62 -3.66
N LYS A 217 -9.08 14.33 -4.38
CA LYS A 217 -9.98 15.35 -4.94
C LYS A 217 -10.59 16.24 -3.84
N GLU A 218 -11.05 15.63 -2.75
CA GLU A 218 -11.63 16.37 -1.63
C GLU A 218 -10.55 17.07 -0.79
N SER A 219 -9.35 16.49 -0.63
CA SER A 219 -8.25 17.12 0.10
C SER A 219 -7.77 18.41 -0.56
N ARG A 220 -7.86 18.53 -1.89
CA ARG A 220 -7.52 19.76 -2.63
C ARG A 220 -8.45 20.92 -2.31
N ARG A 221 -9.67 20.65 -1.82
CA ARG A 221 -10.63 21.65 -1.35
C ARG A 221 -10.37 22.07 0.10
N HIS A 222 -9.51 21.35 0.80
CA HIS A 222 -9.17 21.54 2.18
C HIS A 222 -7.63 21.59 2.35
N PRO A 223 -7.09 22.17 3.41
CA PRO A 223 -5.64 22.25 3.63
C PRO A 223 -4.96 20.91 3.92
N ALA A 224 -5.69 19.81 4.02
CA ALA A 224 -5.12 18.48 4.21
C ALA A 224 -4.44 18.00 2.91
N VAL A 225 -3.18 17.54 3.01
CA VAL A 225 -2.43 16.98 1.90
C VAL A 225 -2.27 15.47 2.11
N ILE A 226 -2.78 14.68 1.16
CA ILE A 226 -2.60 13.23 1.19
C ILE A 226 -1.25 12.90 0.55
N SER A 227 -0.31 12.39 1.34
CA SER A 227 1.00 11.94 0.87
C SER A 227 0.95 10.48 0.36
N SER A 228 2.00 10.08 -0.37
CA SER A 228 2.16 8.67 -0.76
C SER A 228 2.28 7.73 0.46
N ASP A 229 2.74 8.26 1.58
CA ASP A 229 2.92 7.48 2.82
C ASP A 229 1.58 7.23 3.53
N SER A 230 0.60 8.11 3.33
CA SER A 230 -0.78 7.94 3.83
C SER A 230 -1.53 6.81 3.13
N PHE A 231 -1.06 6.37 1.98
CA PHE A 231 -1.71 5.33 1.19
C PHE A 231 -1.86 4.00 1.95
N SER A 232 -0.88 3.66 2.77
CA SER A 232 -0.93 2.47 3.64
C SER A 232 -1.99 2.56 4.74
N MET A 233 -2.30 3.77 5.24
CA MET A 233 -3.38 3.97 6.21
C MET A 233 -4.75 3.76 5.56
N ILE A 234 -4.93 4.22 4.32
CA ILE A 234 -6.15 3.99 3.54
C ILE A 234 -6.31 2.49 3.25
N GLU A 235 -5.23 1.80 2.89
CA GLU A 235 -5.22 0.35 2.68
C GLU A 235 -5.64 -0.42 3.94
N GLU A 236 -5.09 -0.06 5.11
CA GLU A 236 -5.47 -0.66 6.39
C GLU A 236 -6.94 -0.36 6.73
N THR A 237 -7.43 0.85 6.44
CA THR A 237 -8.84 1.22 6.63
C THR A 237 -9.76 0.33 5.79
N LEU A 238 -9.43 0.11 4.53
CA LEU A 238 -10.20 -0.76 3.63
C LEU A 238 -10.08 -2.25 3.97
N ALA A 239 -9.05 -2.65 4.71
CA ALA A 239 -8.91 -4.01 5.22
C ALA A 239 -9.82 -4.31 6.42
N ARG A 240 -10.40 -3.27 7.07
CA ARG A 240 -11.20 -3.38 8.28
C ARG A 240 -12.69 -3.19 8.01
N SER A 241 -13.48 -4.24 8.22
CA SER A 241 -14.94 -4.20 8.00
C SER A 241 -15.65 -3.18 8.90
N GLU A 242 -15.20 -3.04 10.15
CA GLU A 242 -15.68 -2.07 11.11
C GLU A 242 -15.45 -0.62 10.67
N LEU A 243 -14.28 -0.31 10.11
CA LEU A 243 -13.99 1.02 9.58
C LEU A 243 -14.72 1.31 8.28
N LYS A 244 -14.88 0.33 7.39
CA LYS A 244 -15.74 0.48 6.20
C LYS A 244 -17.16 0.88 6.59
N LYS A 245 -17.70 0.25 7.64
CA LYS A 245 -19.02 0.53 8.17
C LYS A 245 -19.10 1.92 8.80
N PHE A 246 -18.07 2.25 9.61
CA PHE A 246 -17.99 3.54 10.30
C PHE A 246 -17.89 4.73 9.34
N PHE A 247 -17.13 4.56 8.24
CA PHE A 247 -16.95 5.57 7.19
C PHE A 247 -17.92 5.40 6.00
N GLU A 248 -18.92 4.53 6.11
CA GLU A 248 -19.98 4.32 5.11
C GLU A 248 -19.46 4.01 3.70
N TYR A 249 -18.60 2.98 3.61
CA TYR A 249 -17.99 2.55 2.37
C TYR A 249 -18.95 1.79 1.45
N ASP A 250 -19.08 2.26 0.20
CA ASP A 250 -19.76 1.52 -0.89
C ASP A 250 -18.76 0.61 -1.61
N ASP A 251 -18.88 -0.70 -1.41
CA ASP A 251 -17.97 -1.69 -2.01
C ASP A 251 -18.14 -1.80 -3.53
N THR A 252 -19.30 -1.43 -4.08
CA THR A 252 -19.59 -1.49 -5.54
C THR A 252 -18.90 -0.35 -6.27
N LYS A 253 -19.09 0.87 -5.80
CA LYS A 253 -18.47 2.08 -6.35
C LYS A 253 -17.04 2.29 -5.86
N SER A 254 -16.66 1.61 -4.78
CA SER A 254 -15.37 1.75 -4.10
C SER A 254 -15.09 3.20 -3.69
N ILE A 255 -16.05 3.79 -2.99
CA ILE A 255 -15.97 5.14 -2.42
C ILE A 255 -16.58 5.15 -1.02
N PHE A 256 -16.19 6.14 -0.24
CA PHE A 256 -16.86 6.48 1.01
C PHE A 256 -18.01 7.48 0.75
N SER A 257 -18.96 7.58 1.67
CA SER A 257 -19.93 8.70 1.66
C SER A 257 -19.22 10.04 1.86
N ASP A 258 -19.87 11.16 1.52
CA ASP A 258 -19.29 12.49 1.71
C ASP A 258 -18.95 12.74 3.21
N ASP A 259 -19.82 12.29 4.11
CA ASP A 259 -19.58 12.34 5.57
C ASP A 259 -18.42 11.43 5.98
N GLY A 260 -18.31 10.24 5.39
CA GLY A 260 -17.19 9.33 5.58
C GLY A 260 -15.85 9.91 5.14
N VAL A 261 -15.83 10.60 4.00
CA VAL A 261 -14.65 11.30 3.49
C VAL A 261 -14.24 12.43 4.44
N GLU A 262 -15.19 13.28 4.87
CA GLU A 262 -14.90 14.37 5.82
C GLU A 262 -14.33 13.81 7.14
N LYS A 263 -14.90 12.74 7.67
CA LYS A 263 -14.38 12.04 8.87
C LYS A 263 -12.96 11.50 8.66
N ILE A 264 -12.67 10.87 7.52
CA ILE A 264 -11.33 10.37 7.23
C ILE A 264 -10.33 11.52 7.15
N LEU A 265 -10.66 12.58 6.41
CA LEU A 265 -9.79 13.74 6.27
C LEU A 265 -9.57 14.44 7.62
N ASP A 266 -10.60 14.56 8.45
CA ASP A 266 -10.49 15.16 9.78
C ASP A 266 -9.66 14.30 10.75
N LEU A 267 -9.92 12.99 10.80
CA LEU A 267 -9.24 12.09 11.74
C LEU A 267 -7.79 11.81 11.37
N TYR A 268 -7.50 11.65 10.07
CA TYR A 268 -6.17 11.24 9.60
C TYR A 268 -5.27 12.43 9.25
N PHE A 269 -5.85 13.55 8.79
CA PHE A 269 -5.08 14.69 8.28
C PHE A 269 -5.37 16.02 8.99
N GLY A 270 -6.35 16.05 9.88
CA GLY A 270 -6.65 17.25 10.67
C GLY A 270 -7.34 18.36 9.88
N LEU A 271 -8.54 18.10 9.38
CA LEU A 271 -9.34 19.13 8.71
C LEU A 271 -9.54 20.39 9.55
N LYS A 272 -9.58 21.55 8.90
CA LYS A 272 -9.92 22.84 9.50
C LYS A 272 -8.96 23.25 10.64
N GLY A 273 -7.70 22.85 10.55
CA GLY A 273 -6.66 23.20 11.54
C GLY A 273 -6.70 22.39 12.84
N LYS A 274 -7.50 21.33 12.89
CA LYS A 274 -7.47 20.41 14.02
C LYS A 274 -6.25 19.48 13.94
N THR A 275 -5.75 19.05 15.10
CA THR A 275 -4.73 18.01 15.14
C THR A 275 -5.31 16.68 14.68
N PRO A 276 -4.64 15.92 13.78
CA PRO A 276 -5.08 14.58 13.43
C PRO A 276 -5.19 13.69 14.66
N ALA A 277 -6.27 12.90 14.76
CA ALA A 277 -6.41 11.89 15.82
C ALA A 277 -5.57 10.65 15.53
N ILE A 278 -5.38 10.35 14.26
CA ILE A 278 -4.62 9.23 13.73
C ILE A 278 -3.53 9.83 12.85
N THR A 279 -2.31 9.96 13.40
CA THR A 279 -1.20 10.67 12.75
C THR A 279 -0.42 9.77 11.79
N GLU A 280 0.18 10.38 10.76
CA GLU A 280 1.06 9.73 9.77
C GLU A 280 2.44 9.30 10.32
N ALA A 281 2.78 9.59 11.58
CA ALA A 281 4.04 9.12 12.15
C ALA A 281 4.21 7.61 11.93
N SER A 282 5.41 7.08 12.13
CA SER A 282 5.77 5.66 11.95
C SER A 282 4.77 4.64 12.56
N ALA A 283 3.84 5.11 13.38
CA ALA A 283 2.74 4.39 14.00
C ALA A 283 1.38 4.51 13.27
N GLY A 284 1.29 5.17 12.10
CA GLY A 284 0.00 5.45 11.43
C GLY A 284 -0.87 4.21 11.23
N ILE A 285 -0.30 3.13 10.68
CA ILE A 285 -1.02 1.84 10.49
C ILE A 285 -1.44 1.25 11.85
N SER A 286 -0.59 1.32 12.87
CA SER A 286 -0.92 0.83 14.21
C SER A 286 -2.07 1.63 14.81
N ASN A 287 -2.08 2.96 14.64
CA ASN A 287 -3.16 3.82 15.12
C ASN A 287 -4.50 3.54 14.41
N VAL A 288 -4.48 3.24 13.11
CA VAL A 288 -5.68 2.79 12.37
C VAL A 288 -6.22 1.48 12.94
N ARG A 289 -5.35 0.52 13.27
CA ARG A 289 -5.74 -0.75 13.91
C ARG A 289 -6.32 -0.56 15.30
N ASP A 290 -5.72 0.34 16.08
CA ASP A 290 -6.19 0.66 17.42
C ASP A 290 -7.57 1.33 17.37
N PHE A 291 -7.75 2.26 16.44
CA PHE A 291 -9.05 2.88 16.19
C PHE A 291 -10.10 1.86 15.74
N ALA A 292 -9.77 0.98 14.80
CA ALA A 292 -10.64 -0.10 14.36
C ALA A 292 -11.11 -0.98 15.53
N TYR A 293 -10.19 -1.30 16.44
CA TYR A 293 -10.54 -2.05 17.65
C TYR A 293 -11.53 -1.29 18.54
N VAL A 294 -11.32 0.02 18.73
CA VAL A 294 -12.25 0.85 19.53
C VAL A 294 -13.63 0.96 18.86
N VAL A 295 -13.67 1.08 17.53
CA VAL A 295 -14.93 1.10 16.75
C VAL A 295 -15.68 -0.24 16.87
N SER A 296 -14.96 -1.37 16.91
CA SER A 296 -15.55 -2.71 17.04
C SER A 296 -16.01 -3.03 18.46
N GLU A 297 -15.21 -2.71 19.46
CA GLU A 297 -15.31 -3.26 20.81
C GLU A 297 -15.62 -2.21 21.89
N GLY A 298 -15.46 -0.92 21.56
CA GLY A 298 -15.69 0.19 22.47
C GLY A 298 -17.15 0.64 22.49
N THR A 299 -17.43 1.56 23.40
CA THR A 299 -18.73 2.25 23.49
C THR A 299 -18.75 3.48 22.57
N PRO A 300 -19.92 4.05 22.26
CA PRO A 300 -20.01 5.33 21.54
C PRO A 300 -19.20 6.45 22.22
N GLU A 301 -19.07 6.44 23.54
CA GLU A 301 -18.27 7.39 24.30
C GLU A 301 -16.77 7.18 24.06
N ASP A 302 -16.29 5.93 24.02
CA ASP A 302 -14.90 5.62 23.73
C ASP A 302 -14.53 6.06 22.30
N ILE A 303 -15.46 5.95 21.33
CA ILE A 303 -15.27 6.47 19.97
C ILE A 303 -15.17 8.00 20.00
N ARG A 304 -16.07 8.72 20.70
CA ARG A 304 -16.04 10.19 20.83
C ARG A 304 -14.76 10.71 21.48
N ARG A 305 -14.16 9.98 22.40
CA ARG A 305 -12.85 10.33 22.98
C ARG A 305 -11.78 10.49 21.89
N ILE A 306 -11.82 9.66 20.83
CA ILE A 306 -10.89 9.75 19.72
C ILE A 306 -11.36 10.82 18.71
N THR A 307 -12.64 10.77 18.29
CA THR A 307 -13.14 11.61 17.21
C THR A 307 -13.24 13.08 17.59
N ASP A 308 -13.74 13.36 18.79
CA ASP A 308 -14.06 14.71 19.25
C ASP A 308 -12.94 15.28 20.17
N ASN A 309 -12.50 14.49 21.14
CA ASN A 309 -11.52 14.90 22.14
C ASN A 309 -10.06 14.72 21.69
N ARG A 310 -9.83 14.06 20.54
CA ARG A 310 -8.50 13.80 19.97
C ARG A 310 -7.56 13.00 20.88
N GLU A 311 -8.12 12.13 21.73
CA GLU A 311 -7.31 11.21 22.51
C GLU A 311 -6.64 10.18 21.61
N LYS A 312 -5.44 9.73 21.98
CA LYS A 312 -4.70 8.72 21.20
C LYS A 312 -5.48 7.40 21.15
N ALA A 313 -5.68 6.85 19.96
CA ALA A 313 -6.38 5.61 19.74
C ALA A 313 -5.81 4.44 20.57
N SER A 314 -4.49 4.37 20.74
CA SER A 314 -3.82 3.36 21.56
C SER A 314 -4.17 3.45 23.05
N SER A 315 -4.33 4.67 23.59
CA SER A 315 -4.73 4.88 24.98
C SER A 315 -6.16 4.42 25.22
N VAL A 316 -7.08 4.91 24.37
CA VAL A 316 -8.51 4.53 24.49
C VAL A 316 -8.70 3.01 24.29
N LYS A 317 -7.98 2.39 23.35
CA LYS A 317 -7.96 0.93 23.20
C LYS A 317 -7.51 0.23 24.48
N GLY A 318 -6.45 0.74 25.14
CA GLY A 318 -5.99 0.18 26.42
C GLY A 318 -7.10 0.16 27.46
N ASP A 319 -7.87 1.25 27.58
CA ASP A 319 -9.01 1.33 28.51
C ASP A 319 -10.14 0.37 28.13
N VAL A 320 -10.47 0.26 26.84
CA VAL A 320 -11.49 -0.70 26.35
C VAL A 320 -11.08 -2.13 26.67
N VAL A 321 -9.82 -2.50 26.42
CA VAL A 321 -9.30 -3.83 26.75
C VAL A 321 -9.36 -4.08 28.27
N ALA A 322 -8.98 -3.09 29.09
CA ALA A 322 -9.04 -3.22 30.53
C ALA A 322 -10.47 -3.42 31.04
N LYS A 323 -11.44 -2.63 30.56
CA LYS A 323 -12.87 -2.80 30.89
C LYS A 323 -13.39 -4.18 30.53
N ARG A 324 -13.05 -4.69 29.33
CA ARG A 324 -13.46 -6.05 28.88
C ARG A 324 -12.85 -7.15 29.74
N ASN A 325 -11.58 -7.01 30.11
CA ASN A 325 -10.92 -7.99 30.97
C ASN A 325 -11.56 -8.04 32.36
N VAL A 326 -11.93 -6.90 32.93
CA VAL A 326 -12.65 -6.83 34.22
C VAL A 326 -14.03 -7.47 34.08
N HIS A 327 -14.80 -7.16 33.05
CA HIS A 327 -16.11 -7.73 32.82
C HIS A 327 -16.04 -9.25 32.57
N SER A 328 -15.04 -9.71 31.77
CA SER A 328 -14.81 -11.14 31.53
C SER A 328 -14.44 -11.88 32.81
N LEU A 329 -13.60 -11.26 33.66
CA LEU A 329 -13.24 -11.84 34.97
C LEU A 329 -14.47 -11.90 35.87
N GLN A 330 -15.26 -10.85 35.99
CA GLN A 330 -16.49 -10.79 36.76
C GLN A 330 -17.44 -11.93 36.36
N LYS A 331 -17.71 -12.06 35.06
CA LYS A 331 -18.57 -13.11 34.51
C LYS A 331 -18.05 -14.53 34.80
N ALA A 332 -16.73 -14.73 34.71
CA ALA A 332 -16.11 -16.00 35.05
C ALA A 332 -16.26 -16.32 36.55
N LEU A 333 -16.10 -15.32 37.43
CA LEU A 333 -16.29 -15.47 38.85
C LEU A 333 -17.75 -15.77 39.22
N GLU A 334 -18.71 -15.13 38.56
CA GLU A 334 -20.15 -15.39 38.72
C GLU A 334 -20.49 -16.84 38.37
N VAL A 335 -19.99 -17.35 37.23
CA VAL A 335 -20.18 -18.74 36.80
C VAL A 335 -19.59 -19.72 37.82
N VAL A 336 -18.36 -19.48 38.28
CA VAL A 336 -17.69 -20.34 39.27
C VAL A 336 -18.47 -20.34 40.58
N LEU A 337 -18.93 -19.17 41.03
CA LEU A 337 -19.73 -19.07 42.25
C LEU A 337 -21.06 -19.83 42.16
N ASP A 338 -21.75 -19.70 41.02
CA ASP A 338 -23.00 -20.40 40.76
C ASP A 338 -22.81 -21.94 40.76
N GLU A 339 -21.75 -22.43 40.13
CA GLU A 339 -21.43 -23.86 40.14
C GLU A 339 -21.05 -24.37 41.55
N LEU A 340 -20.28 -23.60 42.31
CA LEU A 340 -19.92 -23.95 43.69
C LEU A 340 -21.13 -23.99 44.61
N ASN A 341 -22.10 -23.08 44.42
CA ASN A 341 -23.33 -23.07 45.22
C ASN A 341 -24.27 -24.28 44.96
N LYS A 342 -24.11 -24.97 43.83
CA LYS A 342 -24.86 -26.19 43.51
C LYS A 342 -24.31 -27.42 44.24
N ILE A 343 -23.09 -27.35 44.80
CA ILE A 343 -22.46 -28.48 45.50
C ILE A 343 -23.04 -28.62 46.91
N ASN A 344 -23.68 -29.74 47.16
CA ASN A 344 -24.15 -30.07 48.52
C ASN A 344 -23.00 -30.65 49.35
N LEU A 345 -22.37 -29.81 50.15
CA LEU A 345 -21.23 -30.21 51.00
C LEU A 345 -21.56 -31.32 51.97
N GLY A 346 -22.86 -31.50 52.34
CA GLY A 346 -23.31 -32.57 53.22
C GLY A 346 -23.31 -33.95 52.58
N GLU A 347 -23.22 -34.06 51.27
CA GLU A 347 -23.15 -35.31 50.51
C GLU A 347 -21.71 -35.75 50.17
N ILE A 348 -20.72 -34.93 50.53
CA ILE A 348 -19.31 -35.24 50.25
C ILE A 348 -18.83 -36.25 51.26
N SER A 349 -18.37 -37.43 50.80
CA SER A 349 -17.85 -38.49 51.63
C SER A 349 -16.71 -38.02 52.53
N PRO A 350 -16.66 -38.46 53.82
CA PRO A 350 -15.51 -38.14 54.68
C PRO A 350 -14.18 -38.69 54.19
N GLU A 351 -14.17 -39.64 53.24
CA GLU A 351 -12.95 -40.19 52.61
C GLU A 351 -12.24 -39.28 51.62
N GLY A 352 -12.84 -38.13 51.36
CA GLY A 352 -12.18 -37.05 50.58
C GLY A 352 -12.40 -37.14 49.09
N PHE A 353 -11.83 -36.13 48.42
CA PHE A 353 -11.87 -35.99 46.95
C PHE A 353 -10.86 -36.92 46.29
N ALA A 354 -11.14 -37.35 45.07
CA ALA A 354 -10.15 -38.03 44.25
C ALA A 354 -8.92 -37.12 44.03
N PRO A 355 -7.72 -37.69 43.83
CA PRO A 355 -6.47 -36.89 43.69
C PRO A 355 -6.53 -35.80 42.63
N ASN A 356 -7.27 -36.01 41.56
CA ASN A 356 -7.45 -35.00 40.51
C ASN A 356 -8.35 -33.84 40.94
N GLU A 357 -9.40 -34.13 41.75
CA GLU A 357 -10.30 -33.09 42.27
C GLU A 357 -9.59 -32.22 43.31
N THR A 358 -8.81 -32.82 44.20
CA THR A 358 -7.95 -32.11 45.15
C THR A 358 -6.98 -31.16 44.44
N LYS A 359 -6.38 -31.63 43.36
CA LYS A 359 -5.46 -30.80 42.56
C LYS A 359 -6.14 -29.55 41.95
N HIS A 360 -7.39 -29.70 41.48
CA HIS A 360 -8.16 -28.59 40.95
C HIS A 360 -8.57 -27.59 42.03
N ILE A 361 -8.99 -28.07 43.21
CA ILE A 361 -9.34 -27.20 44.34
C ILE A 361 -8.15 -26.37 44.79
N ILE A 362 -6.95 -26.98 44.90
CA ILE A 362 -5.71 -26.25 45.23
C ILE A 362 -5.36 -25.21 44.16
N ALA A 363 -5.55 -25.54 42.90
CA ALA A 363 -5.27 -24.59 41.79
C ALA A 363 -6.22 -23.38 41.80
N ILE A 364 -7.51 -23.63 42.11
CA ILE A 364 -8.53 -22.56 42.23
C ILE A 364 -8.20 -21.69 43.43
N ASP A 365 -7.90 -22.26 44.61
CA ASP A 365 -7.51 -21.50 45.82
C ASP A 365 -6.30 -20.63 45.57
N LYS A 366 -5.25 -21.18 44.96
CA LYS A 366 -4.05 -20.43 44.59
C LYS A 366 -4.38 -19.24 43.69
N LYS A 367 -5.27 -19.43 42.72
CA LYS A 367 -5.68 -18.37 41.78
C LYS A 367 -6.53 -17.31 42.45
N MET A 368 -7.44 -17.71 43.33
CA MET A 368 -8.26 -16.81 44.14
C MET A 368 -7.41 -15.94 45.07
N ASN A 369 -6.40 -16.52 45.70
CA ASN A 369 -5.46 -15.77 46.54
C ASN A 369 -4.63 -14.78 45.75
N GLN A 370 -4.24 -15.08 44.48
CA GLN A 370 -3.61 -14.11 43.60
C GLN A 370 -4.56 -12.96 43.25
N LEU A 371 -5.84 -13.25 42.94
CA LEU A 371 -6.85 -12.24 42.61
C LEU A 371 -7.16 -11.34 43.83
N LYS A 372 -7.30 -11.91 45.06
CA LYS A 372 -7.47 -11.12 46.30
C LYS A 372 -6.34 -10.14 46.51
N ARG A 373 -5.08 -10.58 46.35
CA ARG A 373 -3.89 -9.68 46.46
C ARG A 373 -3.91 -8.59 45.43
N ALA A 374 -4.23 -8.91 44.16
CA ALA A 374 -4.34 -7.93 43.11
C ALA A 374 -5.47 -6.92 43.34
N ALA A 375 -6.55 -7.32 43.99
CA ALA A 375 -7.67 -6.48 44.39
C ALA A 375 -7.44 -5.69 45.69
N GLY A 376 -6.29 -5.87 46.35
CA GLY A 376 -6.02 -5.24 47.66
C GLY A 376 -6.84 -5.77 48.82
N LEU A 377 -7.47 -6.94 48.66
CA LEU A 377 -8.26 -7.60 49.71
C LEU A 377 -7.30 -8.36 50.65
N LYS A 378 -7.51 -8.18 51.97
CA LYS A 378 -6.74 -8.92 52.98
C LYS A 378 -7.20 -10.38 53.01
N ASP A 379 -6.26 -11.28 53.22
CA ASP A 379 -6.60 -12.68 53.53
C ASP A 379 -7.40 -12.68 54.84
N SER A 380 -8.64 -13.12 54.77
CA SER A 380 -9.53 -13.28 55.94
C SER A 380 -9.19 -14.57 56.67
#